data_0cf9cd509da6bb6dbb1211c7d856b704
#
_entry.id   0cf9cd509da6bb6dbb1211c7d856b704
#
_cell.length_a   1.000
_cell.length_b   1.000
_cell.length_c   1.000
_cell.angle_alpha   90.00
_cell.angle_beta   90.00
_cell.angle_gamma   90.00
#
_symmetry.space_group_name_H-M   'P 1'
#
loop_
_entity.id
_entity.type
_entity.pdbx_description
1 polymer ?
#
loop_
_entity_poly.entity_id
_entity_poly.type
_entity_poly.pdbx_seq_one_letter_code
_entity_poly.pdbx_strand_id
1 'polypeptide(L)'
;RYLVAEDTAASVTVTSKTAVVDWQGACTFYTSSTADYNAMAAALKALHLFQGSYTGYGQGFDLEAAPTRLQALIMFIRVLGEEEEALSWSGTSPFADVEPGTNGAKYVGYAYERGYTNGYSATQFRPSAPVNARQYTEFVLRALGYSSAANTDLSDTLLRAQSAGVLTEGEAAMLEQTPFLRAELVYISYYALEAPVSGMGRTLGEQLMEKG
;
A
#
# COMPACT_ATOMS: atom_id res chain seq x y z
N ARG A 1 -2.73 11.67 12.31
CA ARG A 1 -3.06 10.89 13.50
C ARG A 1 -4.28 11.48 14.11
N TYR A 2 -5.36 10.74 14.11
CA TYR A 2 -6.68 11.25 14.49
C TYR A 2 -7.09 10.67 15.82
N LEU A 3 -7.62 11.51 16.68
CA LEU A 3 -8.39 11.11 17.83
C LEU A 3 -9.83 10.94 17.38
N VAL A 4 -10.37 9.75 17.46
CA VAL A 4 -11.78 9.48 17.23
C VAL A 4 -12.42 9.27 18.60
N ALA A 5 -13.29 10.17 19.00
CA ALA A 5 -14.09 10.01 20.20
C ALA A 5 -15.28 9.10 19.88
N GLU A 6 -15.38 7.98 20.53
CA GLU A 6 -16.60 7.17 20.49
C GLU A 6 -17.63 7.71 21.48
N ASP A 7 -18.86 7.77 21.02
CA ASP A 7 -19.97 8.62 21.50
C ASP A 7 -20.41 8.39 22.96
N THR A 8 -20.02 7.32 23.59
CA THR A 8 -20.45 6.99 24.96
C THR A 8 -19.46 6.15 25.74
N ALA A 9 -18.46 5.70 25.08
CA ALA A 9 -17.39 5.00 25.74
C ALA A 9 -16.44 6.04 26.30
N ALA A 10 -16.08 5.90 27.53
CA ALA A 10 -15.04 6.68 28.13
C ALA A 10 -13.67 6.41 27.47
N SER A 11 -13.62 6.25 26.15
CA SER A 11 -12.41 5.94 25.42
C SER A 11 -12.29 6.73 24.13
N VAL A 12 -11.08 7.12 23.82
CA VAL A 12 -10.72 7.81 22.58
C VAL A 12 -9.75 6.94 21.82
N THR A 13 -10.10 6.55 20.61
CA THR A 13 -9.21 5.78 19.76
C THR A 13 -8.32 6.70 18.96
N VAL A 14 -7.03 6.60 19.15
CA VAL A 14 -6.04 7.30 18.35
C VAL A 14 -5.71 6.39 17.17
N THR A 15 -6.25 6.74 16.03
CA THR A 15 -5.92 6.04 14.80
C THR A 15 -4.61 6.55 14.24
N SER A 16 -3.59 6.03 14.63
CA SER A 16 -2.39 5.74 13.89
C SER A 16 -1.61 4.85 14.78
N LYS A 17 -1.57 3.63 14.38
CA LYS A 17 -0.76 2.65 15.10
C LYS A 17 -1.20 2.58 16.57
N THR A 18 -2.47 2.82 16.75
CA THR A 18 -3.39 2.40 17.80
C THR A 18 -2.95 2.64 19.24
N ALA A 19 -3.21 3.83 19.69
CA ALA A 19 -3.38 4.08 21.11
C ALA A 19 -4.87 4.24 21.43
N VAL A 20 -5.37 3.56 22.43
CA VAL A 20 -6.68 3.84 23.01
C VAL A 20 -6.44 4.64 24.29
N VAL A 21 -7.05 5.80 24.36
CA VAL A 21 -7.00 6.66 25.54
C VAL A 21 -8.31 6.47 26.27
N ASP A 22 -8.24 5.93 27.48
CA ASP A 22 -9.39 5.90 28.37
C ASP A 22 -9.76 7.34 28.76
N TRP A 23 -11.03 7.69 28.59
CA TRP A 23 -11.52 9.04 28.92
C TRP A 23 -11.40 9.39 30.42
N GLN A 24 -11.17 8.40 31.27
CA GLN A 24 -10.87 8.59 32.68
C GLN A 24 -9.41 8.97 32.94
N GLY A 25 -8.62 9.21 31.91
CA GLY A 25 -7.26 9.69 32.00
C GLY A 25 -6.18 8.61 31.97
N ALA A 26 -6.56 7.36 31.85
CA ALA A 26 -5.60 6.27 31.59
C ALA A 26 -5.35 6.16 30.08
N CYS A 27 -4.12 6.32 29.68
CA CYS A 27 -3.71 6.11 28.30
C CYS A 27 -3.19 4.69 28.16
N THR A 28 -3.91 3.86 27.41
CA THR A 28 -3.49 2.48 27.15
C THR A 28 -3.15 2.33 25.69
N PHE A 29 -1.94 1.91 25.40
CA PHE A 29 -1.47 1.65 24.04
C PHE A 29 -1.68 0.18 23.72
N TYR A 30 -2.43 -0.08 22.66
CA TYR A 30 -2.64 -1.44 22.15
C TYR A 30 -1.86 -1.60 20.85
N THR A 31 -1.25 -2.76 20.70
CA THR A 31 -0.51 -3.13 19.48
C THR A 31 -1.42 -3.60 18.35
N SER A 32 -2.70 -3.79 18.57
CA SER A 32 -3.70 -3.96 17.52
C SER A 32 -5.06 -3.60 18.08
N SER A 33 -5.68 -2.62 17.55
CA SER A 33 -7.11 -2.51 17.58
C SER A 33 -7.63 -2.68 16.17
N THR A 34 -8.89 -2.92 16.04
CA THR A 34 -9.62 -3.00 14.79
C THR A 34 -9.33 -1.78 13.92
N ALA A 35 -8.39 -1.88 13.00
CA ALA A 35 -8.23 -0.88 11.96
C ALA A 35 -9.54 -0.78 11.18
N ASP A 36 -10.08 0.40 11.00
CA ASP A 36 -11.24 0.59 10.14
C ASP A 36 -10.78 0.62 8.69
N TYR A 37 -10.61 -0.54 8.11
CA TYR A 37 -10.19 -0.71 6.72
C TYR A 37 -11.17 -0.08 5.73
N ASN A 38 -12.46 -0.03 6.05
CA ASN A 38 -13.47 0.63 5.20
C ASN A 38 -13.28 2.15 5.20
N ALA A 39 -13.01 2.77 6.36
CA ALA A 39 -12.71 4.18 6.45
C ALA A 39 -11.42 4.53 5.71
N MET A 40 -10.37 3.72 5.82
CA MET A 40 -9.13 3.90 5.08
C MET A 40 -9.34 3.78 3.56
N ALA A 41 -10.08 2.76 3.11
CA ALA A 41 -10.42 2.59 1.71
C ALA A 41 -11.26 3.75 1.16
N ALA A 42 -12.22 4.26 1.95
CA ALA A 42 -13.03 5.41 1.59
C ALA A 42 -12.20 6.70 1.51
N ALA A 43 -11.25 6.90 2.42
CA ALA A 43 -10.33 8.03 2.39
C ALA A 43 -9.43 7.99 1.15
N LEU A 44 -8.80 6.86 0.85
CA LEU A 44 -8.01 6.69 -0.37
C LEU A 44 -8.84 6.90 -1.65
N LYS A 45 -10.10 6.45 -1.63
CA LYS A 45 -11.02 6.67 -2.75
C LYS A 45 -11.38 8.14 -2.94
N ALA A 46 -11.61 8.87 -1.84
CA ALA A 46 -11.88 10.31 -1.88
C ALA A 46 -10.69 11.12 -2.44
N LEU A 47 -9.48 10.62 -2.23
CA LEU A 47 -8.24 11.18 -2.80
C LEU A 47 -7.93 10.70 -4.22
N HIS A 48 -8.83 9.93 -4.85
CA HIS A 48 -8.63 9.29 -6.15
C HIS A 48 -7.48 8.28 -6.22
N LEU A 49 -6.91 7.89 -5.08
CA LEU A 49 -5.80 6.95 -4.97
C LEU A 49 -6.25 5.48 -4.92
N PHE A 50 -7.55 5.23 -4.79
CA PHE A 50 -8.14 3.90 -4.78
C PHE A 50 -9.49 3.91 -5.48
N GLN A 51 -9.75 2.92 -6.31
CA GLN A 51 -11.03 2.82 -7.04
C GLN A 51 -11.74 1.59 -6.59
N GLY A 52 -11.78 0.99 -5.57
CA GLY A 52 -12.54 -0.18 -5.19
C GLY A 52 -12.86 -1.15 -6.33
N SER A 53 -13.32 -2.32 -6.04
CA SER A 53 -13.95 -3.19 -7.02
C SER A 53 -15.42 -3.32 -6.66
N TYR A 54 -16.29 -3.24 -7.66
CA TYR A 54 -17.72 -3.37 -7.44
C TYR A 54 -18.14 -4.81 -7.74
N THR A 55 -18.32 -5.60 -6.71
CA THR A 55 -18.88 -6.96 -6.83
C THR A 55 -20.37 -7.02 -6.54
N GLY A 56 -20.98 -5.91 -6.10
CA GLY A 56 -22.36 -5.87 -5.63
C GLY A 56 -22.55 -6.26 -4.16
N TYR A 57 -21.46 -6.58 -3.46
CA TYR A 57 -21.47 -6.93 -2.04
C TYR A 57 -20.71 -5.93 -1.20
N GLY A 58 -21.17 -5.71 0.03
CA GLY A 58 -20.53 -4.80 0.98
C GLY A 58 -20.45 -3.36 0.48
N GLN A 59 -19.39 -2.65 0.89
CA GLN A 59 -19.16 -1.25 0.49
C GLN A 59 -18.44 -1.12 -0.87
N GLY A 60 -18.28 -2.20 -1.61
CA GLY A 60 -17.65 -2.21 -2.93
C GLY A 60 -16.11 -2.13 -2.91
N PHE A 61 -15.47 -2.45 -1.79
CA PHE A 61 -14.01 -2.45 -1.66
C PHE A 61 -13.39 -3.85 -1.76
N ASP A 62 -14.20 -4.92 -1.57
CA ASP A 62 -13.77 -6.34 -1.57
C ASP A 62 -12.54 -6.60 -0.70
N LEU A 63 -12.59 -6.10 0.52
CA LEU A 63 -11.43 -6.11 1.43
C LEU A 63 -10.98 -7.51 1.82
N GLU A 64 -11.89 -8.50 1.75
CA GLU A 64 -11.64 -9.91 2.06
C GLU A 64 -11.01 -10.69 0.91
N ALA A 65 -10.90 -10.09 -0.26
CA ALA A 65 -10.31 -10.75 -1.43
C ALA A 65 -8.79 -10.66 -1.41
N ALA A 66 -8.12 -11.75 -1.79
CA ALA A 66 -6.68 -11.73 -2.02
C ALA A 66 -6.36 -10.97 -3.32
N PRO A 67 -5.54 -9.92 -3.28
CA PRO A 67 -5.19 -9.16 -4.46
C PRO A 67 -4.21 -9.93 -5.36
N THR A 68 -4.40 -9.82 -6.67
CA THR A 68 -3.38 -10.28 -7.62
C THR A 68 -2.21 -9.29 -7.70
N ARG A 69 -1.07 -9.74 -8.21
CA ARG A 69 0.10 -8.86 -8.38
C ARG A 69 -0.20 -7.66 -9.29
N LEU A 70 -0.99 -7.86 -10.34
CA LEU A 70 -1.39 -6.75 -11.21
C LEU A 70 -2.31 -5.76 -10.49
N GLN A 71 -3.30 -6.25 -9.74
CA GLN A 71 -4.18 -5.38 -8.97
C GLN A 71 -3.42 -4.58 -7.90
N ALA A 72 -2.48 -5.23 -7.22
CA ALA A 72 -1.63 -4.58 -6.24
C ALA A 72 -0.72 -3.52 -6.88
N LEU A 73 -0.14 -3.80 -8.04
CA LEU A 73 0.68 -2.84 -8.76
C LEU A 73 -0.12 -1.63 -9.24
N ILE A 74 -1.32 -1.84 -9.77
CA ILE A 74 -2.22 -0.75 -10.19
C ILE A 74 -2.58 0.13 -8.99
N MET A 75 -2.97 -0.49 -7.87
CA MET A 75 -3.26 0.25 -6.64
C MET A 75 -2.07 1.09 -6.19
N PHE A 76 -0.89 0.50 -6.19
CA PHE A 76 0.34 1.18 -5.82
C PHE A 76 0.65 2.40 -6.70
N ILE A 77 0.54 2.26 -8.03
CA ILE A 77 0.75 3.37 -8.99
C ILE A 77 -0.26 4.50 -8.75
N ARG A 78 -1.51 4.17 -8.42
CA ARG A 78 -2.52 5.15 -8.02
C ARG A 78 -2.14 5.89 -6.75
N VAL A 79 -1.67 5.17 -5.73
CA VAL A 79 -1.19 5.77 -4.47
C VAL A 79 -0.02 6.74 -4.70
N LEU A 80 0.76 6.54 -5.75
CA LEU A 80 1.80 7.48 -6.17
C LEU A 80 1.28 8.69 -6.97
N GLY A 81 -0.01 8.70 -7.33
CA GLY A 81 -0.58 9.72 -8.23
C GLY A 81 -0.04 9.64 -9.65
N GLU A 82 0.41 8.47 -10.10
CA GLU A 82 1.09 8.26 -11.39
C GLU A 82 0.25 7.44 -12.38
N GLU A 83 -1.08 7.37 -12.19
CA GLU A 83 -1.95 6.56 -13.06
C GLU A 83 -2.00 7.09 -14.50
N GLU A 84 -2.04 8.41 -14.68
CA GLU A 84 -2.11 9.02 -16.01
C GLU A 84 -0.82 8.78 -16.81
N GLU A 85 0.34 8.90 -16.16
CA GLU A 85 1.63 8.61 -16.77
C GLU A 85 1.74 7.12 -17.15
N ALA A 86 1.30 6.24 -16.26
CA ALA A 86 1.29 4.80 -16.53
C ALA A 86 0.38 4.44 -17.71
N LEU A 87 -0.82 5.03 -17.79
CA LEU A 87 -1.75 4.80 -18.90
C LEU A 87 -1.28 5.42 -20.21
N SER A 88 -0.44 6.46 -20.17
CA SER A 88 0.19 7.09 -21.33
C SER A 88 1.45 6.36 -21.80
N TRP A 89 1.95 5.41 -21.01
CA TRP A 89 3.16 4.67 -21.35
C TRP A 89 2.98 3.85 -22.63
N SER A 90 3.97 3.93 -23.54
CA SER A 90 3.92 3.34 -24.88
C SER A 90 5.13 2.44 -25.20
N GLY A 91 5.94 2.11 -24.20
CA GLY A 91 7.10 1.23 -24.37
C GLY A 91 6.72 -0.25 -24.58
N THR A 92 7.71 -1.11 -24.53
CA THR A 92 7.53 -2.57 -24.60
C THR A 92 7.87 -3.19 -23.26
N SER A 93 6.92 -3.93 -22.70
CA SER A 93 7.17 -4.70 -21.46
C SER A 93 8.11 -5.89 -21.73
N PRO A 94 9.08 -6.15 -20.84
CA PRO A 94 9.95 -7.32 -20.97
C PRO A 94 9.25 -8.64 -20.61
N PHE A 95 8.03 -8.58 -20.06
CA PHE A 95 7.34 -9.74 -19.50
C PHE A 95 6.40 -10.37 -20.53
N ALA A 96 6.72 -11.60 -20.93
CA ALA A 96 5.97 -12.33 -21.96
C ALA A 96 4.57 -12.79 -21.50
N ASP A 97 4.32 -12.84 -20.20
CA ASP A 97 3.05 -13.24 -19.60
C ASP A 97 2.09 -12.07 -19.33
N VAL A 98 2.42 -10.88 -19.82
CA VAL A 98 1.56 -9.70 -19.79
C VAL A 98 1.13 -9.38 -21.22
N GLU A 99 -0.17 -9.46 -21.49
CA GLU A 99 -0.71 -9.32 -22.85
C GLU A 99 -0.44 -7.91 -23.42
N PRO A 100 0.29 -7.80 -24.55
CA PRO A 100 0.61 -6.52 -25.16
C PRO A 100 -0.65 -5.72 -25.56
N GLY A 101 -0.56 -4.40 -25.49
CA GLY A 101 -1.66 -3.50 -25.89
C GLY A 101 -2.76 -3.35 -24.84
N THR A 102 -2.70 -4.09 -23.74
CA THR A 102 -3.64 -3.92 -22.62
C THR A 102 -3.19 -2.83 -21.66
N ASN A 103 -4.14 -2.28 -20.87
CA ASN A 103 -3.79 -1.36 -19.79
C ASN A 103 -2.88 -2.05 -18.75
N GLY A 104 -3.06 -3.36 -18.52
CA GLY A 104 -2.16 -4.13 -17.66
C GLY A 104 -0.71 -4.08 -18.12
N ALA A 105 -0.46 -4.19 -19.44
CA ALA A 105 0.87 -4.07 -20.00
C ALA A 105 1.48 -2.68 -19.80
N LYS A 106 0.66 -1.63 -19.89
CA LYS A 106 1.10 -0.25 -19.65
C LYS A 106 1.54 -0.06 -18.19
N TYR A 107 0.72 -0.48 -17.23
CA TYR A 107 1.08 -0.39 -15.81
C TYR A 107 2.36 -1.18 -15.49
N VAL A 108 2.46 -2.40 -15.99
CA VAL A 108 3.62 -3.27 -15.71
C VAL A 108 4.88 -2.74 -16.37
N GLY A 109 4.80 -2.28 -17.62
CA GLY A 109 5.93 -1.70 -18.36
C GLY A 109 6.40 -0.39 -17.74
N TYR A 110 5.48 0.48 -17.39
CA TYR A 110 5.76 1.73 -16.67
C TYR A 110 6.49 1.46 -15.35
N ALA A 111 5.94 0.55 -14.53
CA ALA A 111 6.54 0.20 -13.25
C ALA A 111 7.93 -0.43 -13.39
N TYR A 112 8.17 -1.18 -14.45
CA TYR A 112 9.49 -1.74 -14.75
C TYR A 112 10.48 -0.62 -15.09
N GLU A 113 10.11 0.31 -15.96
CA GLU A 113 10.95 1.44 -16.36
C GLU A 113 11.27 2.36 -15.18
N ARG A 114 10.31 2.57 -14.27
CA ARG A 114 10.50 3.34 -13.03
C ARG A 114 11.30 2.59 -11.96
N GLY A 115 11.60 1.32 -12.15
CA GLY A 115 12.30 0.51 -11.15
C GLY A 115 11.43 0.09 -9.96
N TYR A 116 10.11 0.22 -10.05
CA TYR A 116 9.18 -0.22 -8.99
C TYR A 116 9.04 -1.75 -8.97
N THR A 117 9.24 -2.41 -10.10
CA THR A 117 9.28 -3.87 -10.20
C THR A 117 10.38 -4.34 -11.12
N ASN A 118 10.93 -5.52 -10.84
CA ASN A 118 11.81 -6.26 -11.74
C ASN A 118 11.17 -7.59 -12.20
N GLY A 119 9.85 -7.71 -12.00
CA GLY A 119 9.09 -8.92 -12.31
C GLY A 119 9.22 -10.00 -11.24
N TYR A 120 8.72 -11.18 -11.57
CA TYR A 120 8.99 -12.42 -10.84
C TYR A 120 10.29 -13.06 -11.34
N SER A 121 10.58 -12.91 -12.62
CA SER A 121 11.83 -13.25 -13.29
C SER A 121 12.09 -12.22 -14.39
N ALA A 122 13.18 -12.37 -15.13
CA ALA A 122 13.52 -11.48 -16.23
C ALA A 122 12.43 -11.41 -17.32
N THR A 123 11.59 -12.44 -17.46
CA THR A 123 10.57 -12.54 -18.52
C THR A 123 9.16 -12.78 -18.04
N GLN A 124 8.95 -12.85 -16.72
CA GLN A 124 7.63 -13.11 -16.12
C GLN A 124 7.30 -12.09 -15.04
N PHE A 125 6.11 -11.53 -15.11
CA PHE A 125 5.53 -10.69 -14.06
C PHE A 125 4.58 -11.47 -13.15
N ARG A 126 3.88 -12.46 -13.68
CA ARG A 126 2.81 -13.24 -13.03
C ARG A 126 1.61 -12.38 -12.60
N PRO A 127 0.93 -11.73 -13.55
CA PRO A 127 -0.12 -10.74 -13.25
C PRO A 127 -1.29 -11.29 -12.42
N SER A 128 -1.66 -12.55 -12.64
CA SER A 128 -2.79 -13.21 -11.95
C SER A 128 -2.39 -13.96 -10.67
N ALA A 129 -1.10 -14.06 -10.35
CA ALA A 129 -0.67 -14.69 -9.11
C ALA A 129 -1.04 -13.82 -7.90
N PRO A 130 -1.38 -14.41 -6.74
CA PRO A 130 -1.58 -13.64 -5.52
C PRO A 130 -0.28 -12.94 -5.13
N VAL A 131 -0.41 -11.73 -4.58
CA VAL A 131 0.70 -10.99 -3.99
C VAL A 131 0.70 -11.21 -2.48
N ASN A 132 1.86 -11.15 -1.84
CA ASN A 132 1.99 -11.19 -0.39
C ASN A 132 2.46 -9.84 0.18
N ALA A 133 2.44 -9.72 1.52
CA ALA A 133 2.79 -8.49 2.21
C ALA A 133 4.20 -7.99 1.84
N ARG A 134 5.20 -8.88 1.82
CA ARG A 134 6.59 -8.51 1.48
C ARG A 134 6.71 -7.96 0.07
N GLN A 135 6.02 -8.59 -0.89
CA GLN A 135 6.03 -8.14 -2.30
C GLN A 135 5.39 -6.76 -2.46
N TYR A 136 4.28 -6.51 -1.77
CA TYR A 136 3.63 -5.19 -1.84
C TYR A 136 4.42 -4.12 -1.11
N THR A 137 4.91 -4.41 0.09
CA THR A 137 5.76 -3.50 0.85
C THR A 137 7.04 -3.16 0.10
N GLU A 138 7.59 -4.10 -0.67
CA GLU A 138 8.77 -3.83 -1.52
C GLU A 138 8.48 -2.80 -2.61
N PHE A 139 7.29 -2.81 -3.24
CA PHE A 139 6.90 -1.74 -4.16
C PHE A 139 6.94 -0.38 -3.46
N VAL A 140 6.37 -0.31 -2.27
CA VAL A 140 6.36 0.93 -1.46
C VAL A 140 7.78 1.39 -1.12
N LEU A 141 8.65 0.49 -0.66
CA LEU A 141 10.05 0.83 -0.34
C LEU A 141 10.83 1.34 -1.55
N ARG A 142 10.61 0.76 -2.72
CA ARG A 142 11.26 1.22 -3.97
C ARG A 142 10.79 2.62 -4.34
N ALA A 143 9.49 2.89 -4.29
CA ALA A 143 8.96 4.21 -4.60
C ALA A 143 9.40 5.29 -3.61
N LEU A 144 9.51 4.94 -2.34
CA LEU A 144 10.02 5.84 -1.30
C LEU A 144 11.55 5.99 -1.31
N GLY A 145 12.27 5.27 -2.19
CA GLY A 145 13.72 5.36 -2.32
C GLY A 145 14.52 4.56 -1.28
N TYR A 146 13.89 3.65 -0.54
CA TYR A 146 14.55 2.79 0.45
C TYR A 146 15.00 1.44 -0.11
N SER A 147 14.65 1.13 -1.33
CA SER A 147 15.04 -0.09 -2.02
C SER A 147 15.22 0.19 -3.51
N SER A 148 15.87 -0.72 -4.21
CA SER A 148 16.07 -0.64 -5.66
C SER A 148 15.58 -1.90 -6.37
N ALA A 149 15.38 -1.82 -7.68
CA ALA A 149 15.02 -2.97 -8.50
C ALA A 149 16.08 -4.09 -8.48
N ALA A 150 17.32 -3.77 -8.12
CA ALA A 150 18.38 -4.77 -7.96
C ALA A 150 18.17 -5.69 -6.75
N ASN A 151 17.40 -5.25 -5.74
CA ASN A 151 17.08 -6.10 -4.61
C ASN A 151 16.03 -7.15 -5.00
N THR A 152 16.42 -8.42 -5.00
CA THR A 152 15.56 -9.58 -5.32
C THR A 152 15.26 -10.44 -4.09
N ASP A 153 16.00 -10.25 -2.99
CA ASP A 153 15.72 -10.91 -1.72
C ASP A 153 14.68 -10.09 -0.93
N LEU A 154 13.52 -10.70 -0.73
CA LEU A 154 12.41 -10.08 0.00
C LEU A 154 12.26 -10.61 1.43
N SER A 155 13.18 -11.44 1.90
CA SER A 155 13.09 -12.08 3.22
C SER A 155 13.07 -11.07 4.37
N ASP A 156 13.78 -9.96 4.22
CA ASP A 156 13.91 -8.88 5.21
C ASP A 156 13.08 -7.63 4.92
N THR A 157 12.20 -7.69 3.90
CA THR A 157 11.44 -6.49 3.43
C THR A 157 10.67 -5.80 4.55
N LEU A 158 9.97 -6.54 5.41
CA LEU A 158 9.19 -5.94 6.50
C LEU A 158 10.10 -5.32 7.57
N LEU A 159 11.24 -5.91 7.84
CA LEU A 159 12.26 -5.34 8.76
C LEU A 159 12.86 -4.05 8.18
N ARG A 160 13.14 -4.01 6.87
CA ARG A 160 13.61 -2.78 6.20
C ARG A 160 12.55 -1.69 6.22
N ALA A 161 11.29 -2.05 6.01
CA ALA A 161 10.16 -1.11 6.11
C ALA A 161 10.00 -0.53 7.52
N GLN A 162 10.21 -1.35 8.54
CA GLN A 162 10.26 -0.90 9.93
C GLN A 162 11.43 0.06 10.16
N SER A 163 12.62 -0.29 9.71
CA SER A 163 13.82 0.55 9.86
C SER A 163 13.70 1.90 9.12
N ALA A 164 12.98 1.92 8.01
CA ALA A 164 12.69 3.11 7.23
C ALA A 164 11.53 3.97 7.80
N GLY A 165 10.86 3.52 8.87
CA GLY A 165 9.71 4.20 9.45
C GLY A 165 8.42 4.10 8.62
N VAL A 166 8.38 3.18 7.65
CA VAL A 166 7.19 2.89 6.83
C VAL A 166 6.20 2.03 7.62
N LEU A 167 6.71 1.06 8.38
CA LEU A 167 5.93 0.19 9.27
C LEU A 167 6.45 0.30 10.70
N THR A 168 5.58 0.05 11.67
CA THR A 168 5.97 -0.23 13.04
C THR A 168 6.31 -1.71 13.21
N GLU A 169 6.92 -2.05 14.34
CA GLU A 169 7.18 -3.44 14.74
C GLU A 169 5.89 -4.27 14.81
N GLY A 170 4.82 -3.71 15.40
CA GLY A 170 3.51 -4.38 15.50
C GLY A 170 2.87 -4.63 14.14
N GLU A 171 2.99 -3.69 13.21
CA GLU A 171 2.48 -3.83 11.83
C GLU A 171 3.27 -4.88 11.04
N ALA A 172 4.59 -4.86 11.14
CA ALA A 172 5.42 -5.88 10.52
C ALA A 172 5.08 -7.28 11.03
N ALA A 173 4.92 -7.43 12.36
CA ALA A 173 4.52 -8.70 12.98
C ALA A 173 3.11 -9.14 12.56
N MET A 174 2.15 -8.22 12.44
CA MET A 174 0.81 -8.51 11.94
C MET A 174 0.87 -9.03 10.50
N LEU A 175 1.59 -8.33 9.63
CA LEU A 175 1.71 -8.68 8.21
C LEU A 175 2.45 -10.01 7.95
N GLU A 176 3.27 -10.46 8.88
CA GLU A 176 3.89 -11.79 8.84
C GLU A 176 2.89 -12.92 9.10
N GLN A 177 1.85 -12.68 9.90
CA GLN A 177 0.97 -13.72 10.45
C GLN A 177 -0.39 -13.79 9.77
N THR A 178 -0.82 -12.73 9.09
CA THR A 178 -2.14 -12.67 8.45
C THR A 178 -2.06 -13.03 6.96
N PRO A 179 -3.14 -13.59 6.39
CA PRO A 179 -3.30 -13.64 4.95
C PRO A 179 -3.24 -12.22 4.38
N PHE A 180 -2.53 -12.03 3.27
CA PHE A 180 -2.48 -10.72 2.62
C PHE A 180 -3.73 -10.54 1.74
N LEU A 181 -4.66 -9.76 2.24
CA LEU A 181 -5.91 -9.41 1.58
C LEU A 181 -5.89 -7.95 1.11
N ARG A 182 -6.94 -7.53 0.44
CA ARG A 182 -7.09 -6.12 0.02
C ARG A 182 -7.17 -5.17 1.23
N ALA A 183 -7.63 -5.67 2.39
CA ALA A 183 -7.58 -4.92 3.64
C ALA A 183 -6.16 -4.51 4.02
N GLU A 184 -5.21 -5.46 4.06
CA GLU A 184 -3.81 -5.18 4.37
C GLU A 184 -3.14 -4.31 3.28
N LEU A 185 -3.52 -4.51 2.01
CA LEU A 185 -3.06 -3.66 0.92
C LEU A 185 -3.52 -2.20 1.12
N VAL A 186 -4.79 -1.99 1.45
CA VAL A 186 -5.34 -0.66 1.78
C VAL A 186 -4.63 -0.07 3.00
N TYR A 187 -4.40 -0.86 4.04
CA TYR A 187 -3.70 -0.46 5.25
C TYR A 187 -2.30 0.09 4.94
N ILE A 188 -1.49 -0.70 4.26
CA ILE A 188 -0.12 -0.29 3.88
C ILE A 188 -0.16 0.97 3.00
N SER A 189 -1.08 1.03 2.03
CA SER A 189 -1.23 2.18 1.13
C SER A 189 -1.60 3.45 1.87
N TYR A 190 -2.53 3.36 2.83
CA TYR A 190 -2.97 4.50 3.63
C TYR A 190 -1.83 5.08 4.47
N TYR A 191 -1.11 4.24 5.18
CA TYR A 191 0.02 4.69 6.00
C TYR A 191 1.29 5.00 5.20
N ALA A 192 1.42 4.51 3.97
CA ALA A 192 2.48 4.93 3.07
C ALA A 192 2.43 6.44 2.78
N LEU A 193 1.25 7.07 2.84
CA LEU A 193 1.13 8.53 2.68
C LEU A 193 1.84 9.31 3.80
N GLU A 194 1.90 8.75 4.99
CA GLU A 194 2.62 9.34 6.13
C GLU A 194 4.11 8.96 6.16
N ALA A 195 4.53 8.03 5.31
CA ALA A 195 5.90 7.55 5.29
C ALA A 195 6.87 8.59 4.71
N PRO A 196 8.06 8.73 5.31
CA PRO A 196 9.06 9.66 4.80
C PRO A 196 9.60 9.18 3.45
N VAL A 197 9.81 10.11 2.52
CA VAL A 197 10.53 9.83 1.28
C VAL A 197 12.02 9.97 1.52
N SER A 198 12.79 8.96 1.14
CA SER A 198 14.23 8.91 1.40
C SER A 198 14.95 10.14 0.86
N GLY A 199 15.72 10.82 1.73
CA GLY A 199 16.51 11.99 1.35
C GLY A 199 15.73 13.27 1.06
N MET A 200 14.37 13.29 1.18
CA MET A 200 13.58 14.45 0.80
C MET A 200 13.06 15.29 1.99
N GLY A 201 13.16 14.79 3.22
CA GLY A 201 12.67 15.51 4.41
C GLY A 201 11.16 15.76 4.45
N ARG A 202 10.39 15.04 3.66
CA ARG A 202 8.93 15.13 3.55
C ARG A 202 8.31 13.75 3.37
N THR A 203 7.00 13.66 3.62
CA THR A 203 6.23 12.42 3.44
C THR A 203 5.76 12.26 1.98
N LEU A 204 5.29 11.04 1.65
CA LEU A 204 4.66 10.79 0.34
C LEU A 204 3.42 11.66 0.14
N GLY A 205 2.57 11.81 1.17
CA GLY A 205 1.38 12.64 1.10
C GLY A 205 1.69 14.11 0.83
N GLU A 206 2.71 14.66 1.49
CA GLU A 206 3.19 16.03 1.22
C GLU A 206 3.71 16.18 -0.21
N GLN A 207 4.42 15.17 -0.71
CA GLN A 207 4.89 15.17 -2.10
C GLN A 207 3.74 15.15 -3.11
N LEU A 208 2.67 14.40 -2.83
CA LEU A 208 1.49 14.35 -3.69
C LEU A 208 0.73 15.68 -3.69
N MET A 209 0.58 16.32 -2.53
CA MET A 209 -0.06 17.63 -2.43
C MET A 209 0.66 18.74 -3.21
N GLU A 210 1.97 18.63 -3.37
CA GLU A 210 2.74 19.57 -4.20
C GLU A 210 2.56 19.35 -5.72
N LYS A 211 2.20 18.13 -6.11
CA LYS A 211 1.95 17.80 -7.53
C LYS A 211 0.54 18.24 -7.99
N GLY A 212 -0.39 18.51 -7.08
CA GLY A 212 -1.77 18.93 -7.36
C GLY A 212 -2.71 17.76 -7.30
#